data_428a9a9d36ca1cd31a05466075a9e85b
#
_entry.id   428a9a9d36ca1cd31a05466075a9e85b
#
_cell.length_a   1.000
_cell.length_b   1.000
_cell.length_c   1.000
_cell.angle_alpha   90.00
_cell.angle_beta   90.00
_cell.angle_gamma   90.00
#
_symmetry.space_group_name_H-M   'P 1'
#
loop_
_entity.id
_entity.type
_entity.pdbx_description
1 polymer ?
#
loop_
_entity_poly.entity_id
_entity_poly.type
_entity_poly.pdbx_seq_one_letter_code
_entity_poly.pdbx_strand_id
1 'polypeptide(L)'
;GSGSVSLDDKDHMLASVLLDLSMTATLSNSLVLGASVLKSIGSIAKLHKKKVEEAGFVVLKSADIPSILVETGFISNPSEAKKLATKNYQKKMAHAIFKGVTRYFSTNPPVDTLLASEKSRVHRPEIYIVASGDTVYRIAKRYKISVKKLLKHNGLNNSQINIGQRLKIPDV
;
A
#
# COMPACT_ATOMS: atom_id res chain seq x y z
N GLY A 1 15.07 50.53 -1.08
CA GLY A 1 13.72 50.12 -1.40
C GLY A 1 13.54 48.65 -1.02
N SER A 2 13.02 48.38 0.19
CA SER A 2 12.57 47.06 0.57
C SER A 2 11.25 46.78 -0.16
N GLY A 3 11.29 45.94 -1.19
CA GLY A 3 10.08 45.49 -1.87
C GLY A 3 9.22 44.70 -0.89
N SER A 4 8.09 45.29 -0.48
CA SER A 4 7.05 44.57 0.25
C SER A 4 6.45 43.52 -0.68
N VAL A 5 6.81 42.26 -0.47
CA VAL A 5 6.12 41.15 -1.13
C VAL A 5 4.69 41.17 -0.59
N SER A 6 3.72 41.30 -1.51
CA SER A 6 2.29 41.30 -1.19
C SER A 6 1.90 40.01 -0.51
N LEU A 7 0.90 40.02 0.37
CA LEU A 7 0.34 38.78 0.97
C LEU A 7 -0.23 37.86 -0.11
N ASP A 8 -0.86 38.43 -1.16
CA ASP A 8 -1.39 37.66 -2.28
C ASP A 8 -0.26 36.94 -3.05
N ASP A 9 0.91 37.57 -3.27
CA ASP A 9 2.06 36.94 -3.91
C ASP A 9 2.62 35.77 -3.07
N LYS A 10 2.58 35.89 -1.74
CA LYS A 10 3.00 34.81 -0.83
C LYS A 10 2.03 33.63 -0.87
N ASP A 11 0.73 33.88 -0.93
CA ASP A 11 -0.29 32.85 -1.00
C ASP A 11 -0.21 32.10 -2.35
N HIS A 12 0.00 32.80 -3.45
CA HIS A 12 0.24 32.18 -4.76
C HIS A 12 1.53 31.35 -4.78
N MET A 13 2.60 31.84 -4.19
CA MET A 13 3.87 31.10 -4.10
C MET A 13 3.70 29.84 -3.24
N LEU A 14 3.03 29.94 -2.10
CA LEU A 14 2.76 28.80 -1.23
C LEU A 14 1.90 27.74 -1.93
N ALA A 15 0.84 28.16 -2.62
CA ALA A 15 -0.02 27.26 -3.40
C ALA A 15 0.76 26.52 -4.49
N SER A 16 1.65 27.24 -5.22
CA SER A 16 2.52 26.64 -6.23
C SER A 16 3.47 25.59 -5.65
N VAL A 17 4.13 25.92 -4.54
CA VAL A 17 5.05 24.99 -3.86
C VAL A 17 4.31 23.75 -3.34
N LEU A 18 3.11 23.90 -2.77
CA LEU A 18 2.30 22.79 -2.32
C LEU A 18 1.87 21.89 -3.48
N LEU A 19 1.49 22.48 -4.63
CA LEU A 19 1.14 21.75 -5.83
C LEU A 19 2.34 20.95 -6.36
N ASP A 20 3.51 21.56 -6.44
CA ASP A 20 4.75 20.92 -6.91
C ASP A 20 5.15 19.73 -5.99
N LEU A 21 5.01 19.91 -4.68
CA LEU A 21 5.25 18.84 -3.71
C LEU A 21 4.24 17.69 -3.88
N SER A 22 2.96 18.01 -4.07
CA SER A 22 1.92 17.01 -4.31
C SER A 22 2.18 16.25 -5.61
N MET A 23 2.50 16.94 -6.69
CA MET A 23 2.84 16.32 -7.99
C MET A 23 4.07 15.41 -7.87
N THR A 24 5.10 15.84 -7.15
CA THR A 24 6.32 15.04 -6.92
C THR A 24 6.01 13.78 -6.13
N ALA A 25 5.20 13.88 -5.08
CA ALA A 25 4.76 12.74 -4.28
C ALA A 25 3.93 11.76 -5.12
N THR A 26 3.01 12.28 -5.94
CA THR A 26 2.15 11.47 -6.81
C THR A 26 2.96 10.78 -7.91
N LEU A 27 3.96 11.44 -8.49
CA LEU A 27 4.89 10.81 -9.43
C LEU A 27 5.64 9.64 -8.78
N SER A 28 6.19 9.85 -7.59
CA SER A 28 6.85 8.79 -6.82
C SER A 28 5.93 7.60 -6.58
N ASN A 29 4.69 7.87 -6.17
CA ASN A 29 3.67 6.85 -5.97
C ASN A 29 3.31 6.12 -7.27
N SER A 30 3.25 6.83 -8.39
CA SER A 30 3.02 6.24 -9.73
C SER A 30 4.13 5.28 -10.13
N LEU A 31 5.39 5.62 -9.87
CA LEU A 31 6.54 4.74 -10.13
C LEU A 31 6.47 3.46 -9.29
N VAL A 32 6.12 3.55 -8.01
CA VAL A 32 5.96 2.38 -7.13
C VAL A 32 4.78 1.51 -7.58
N LEU A 33 3.65 2.12 -7.95
CA LEU A 33 2.49 1.41 -8.52
C LEU A 33 2.89 0.69 -9.81
N GLY A 34 3.55 1.40 -10.72
CA GLY A 34 4.03 0.85 -11.99
C GLY A 34 4.97 -0.33 -11.79
N ALA A 35 5.92 -0.24 -10.84
CA ALA A 35 6.83 -1.32 -10.51
C ALA A 35 6.10 -2.56 -9.95
N SER A 36 5.06 -2.36 -9.14
CA SER A 36 4.22 -3.45 -8.62
C SER A 36 3.46 -4.17 -9.74
N VAL A 37 2.88 -3.40 -10.68
CA VAL A 37 2.17 -3.95 -11.84
C VAL A 37 3.14 -4.65 -12.79
N LEU A 38 4.28 -4.02 -13.12
CA LEU A 38 5.31 -4.59 -13.99
C LEU A 38 5.83 -5.94 -13.46
N LYS A 39 6.10 -6.02 -12.15
CA LYS A 39 6.50 -7.27 -11.48
C LYS A 39 5.44 -8.36 -11.65
N SER A 40 4.16 -8.01 -11.53
CA SER A 40 3.06 -8.98 -11.68
C SER A 40 2.91 -9.44 -13.12
N ILE A 41 3.04 -8.54 -14.11
CA ILE A 41 3.02 -8.88 -15.54
C ILE A 41 4.21 -9.77 -15.90
N GLY A 42 5.38 -9.52 -15.34
CA GLY A 42 6.60 -10.31 -15.58
C GLY A 42 6.49 -11.78 -15.17
N SER A 43 5.50 -12.14 -14.34
CA SER A 43 5.22 -13.54 -13.99
C SER A 43 4.45 -14.31 -15.08
N ILE A 44 3.84 -13.62 -16.05
CA ILE A 44 2.99 -14.23 -17.10
C ILE A 44 3.46 -13.93 -18.52
N ALA A 45 4.28 -12.92 -18.71
CA ALA A 45 4.76 -12.47 -20.01
C ALA A 45 6.24 -12.05 -19.93
N LYS A 46 6.95 -12.18 -21.06
CA LYS A 46 8.29 -11.61 -21.22
C LYS A 46 8.16 -10.09 -21.30
N LEU A 47 8.84 -9.40 -20.41
CA LEU A 47 8.87 -7.95 -20.39
C LEU A 47 9.82 -7.42 -21.47
N HIS A 48 9.40 -6.38 -22.20
CA HIS A 48 10.26 -5.64 -23.12
C HIS A 48 11.24 -4.78 -22.35
N LYS A 49 10.81 -4.17 -21.25
CA LYS A 49 11.63 -3.41 -20.32
C LYS A 49 11.43 -3.92 -18.90
N LYS A 50 12.52 -3.93 -18.13
CA LYS A 50 12.53 -4.44 -16.75
C LYS A 50 12.27 -3.38 -15.68
N LYS A 51 12.18 -2.11 -16.11
CA LYS A 51 11.94 -0.95 -15.24
C LYS A 51 10.79 -0.13 -15.79
N VAL A 52 10.11 0.57 -14.89
CA VAL A 52 9.12 1.60 -15.24
C VAL A 52 9.87 2.80 -15.84
N GLU A 53 9.32 3.38 -16.88
CA GLU A 53 9.84 4.61 -17.50
C GLU A 53 8.92 5.77 -17.18
N GLU A 54 9.52 6.92 -16.99
CA GLU A 54 8.77 8.17 -16.86
C GLU A 54 8.49 8.73 -18.26
N ALA A 55 7.26 9.15 -18.48
CA ALA A 55 6.86 9.78 -19.73
C ALA A 55 5.96 10.98 -19.45
N GLY A 56 6.17 12.04 -20.23
CA GLY A 56 5.48 13.32 -20.07
C GLY A 56 4.02 13.33 -20.56
N PHE A 57 3.30 12.22 -20.48
CA PHE A 57 1.90 12.16 -20.91
C PHE A 57 1.00 13.05 -20.05
N VAL A 58 0.32 14.00 -20.68
CA VAL A 58 -0.59 14.92 -19.99
C VAL A 58 -1.69 14.17 -19.23
N VAL A 59 -2.20 13.08 -19.80
CA VAL A 59 -3.24 12.23 -19.20
C VAL A 59 -2.80 11.56 -17.89
N LEU A 60 -1.50 11.45 -17.62
CA LEU A 60 -0.95 10.89 -16.40
C LEU A 60 -0.57 11.96 -15.36
N LYS A 61 -0.70 13.24 -15.69
CA LYS A 61 -0.40 14.33 -14.77
C LYS A 61 -1.58 14.58 -13.85
N SER A 62 -1.52 14.03 -12.68
CA SER A 62 -2.47 14.28 -11.58
C SER A 62 -1.71 14.70 -10.34
N ALA A 63 -2.22 15.66 -9.60
CA ALA A 63 -1.63 16.07 -8.34
C ALA A 63 -1.96 15.10 -7.19
N ASP A 64 -3.07 14.35 -7.30
CA ASP A 64 -3.66 13.62 -6.17
C ASP A 64 -3.71 12.10 -6.38
N ILE A 65 -3.66 11.63 -7.64
CA ILE A 65 -3.91 10.22 -7.97
C ILE A 65 -2.72 9.63 -8.71
N PRO A 66 -2.07 8.57 -8.17
CA PRO A 66 -1.04 7.83 -8.90
C PRO A 66 -1.58 7.29 -10.23
N SER A 67 -0.91 7.61 -11.33
CA SER A 67 -1.36 7.29 -12.67
C SER A 67 -0.28 6.57 -13.46
N ILE A 68 -0.64 5.49 -14.15
CA ILE A 68 0.28 4.69 -14.97
C ILE A 68 -0.36 4.36 -16.33
N LEU A 69 0.48 4.25 -17.36
CA LEU A 69 0.14 3.64 -18.63
C LEU A 69 0.68 2.20 -18.64
N VAL A 70 -0.13 1.24 -18.99
CA VAL A 70 0.26 -0.17 -19.12
C VAL A 70 0.21 -0.58 -20.59
N GLU A 71 1.35 -0.78 -21.20
CA GLU A 71 1.46 -1.34 -22.54
C GLU A 71 1.51 -2.86 -22.44
N THR A 72 0.45 -3.51 -22.91
CA THR A 72 0.27 -4.98 -22.76
C THR A 72 1.00 -5.79 -23.81
N GLY A 73 1.53 -5.14 -24.86
CA GLY A 73 2.30 -5.71 -25.93
C GLY A 73 2.17 -4.91 -27.23
N PHE A 74 2.99 -5.24 -28.22
CA PHE A 74 3.00 -4.58 -29.52
C PHE A 74 2.20 -5.38 -30.54
N ILE A 75 1.14 -4.79 -31.09
CA ILE A 75 0.33 -5.42 -32.17
C ILE A 75 1.08 -5.57 -33.48
N SER A 76 2.15 -4.78 -33.71
CA SER A 76 3.09 -4.93 -34.82
C SER A 76 3.94 -6.21 -34.71
N ASN A 77 4.03 -6.83 -33.53
CA ASN A 77 4.65 -8.13 -33.34
C ASN A 77 3.60 -9.24 -33.54
N PRO A 78 3.69 -10.07 -34.59
CA PRO A 78 2.66 -11.07 -34.90
C PRO A 78 2.41 -12.09 -33.77
N SER A 79 3.46 -12.44 -33.00
CA SER A 79 3.33 -13.39 -31.90
C SER A 79 2.59 -12.78 -30.70
N GLU A 80 2.81 -11.51 -30.41
CA GLU A 80 2.12 -10.77 -29.35
C GLU A 80 0.68 -10.46 -29.77
N ALA A 81 0.47 -10.04 -31.00
CA ALA A 81 -0.87 -9.80 -31.55
C ALA A 81 -1.75 -11.06 -31.44
N LYS A 82 -1.22 -12.24 -31.79
CA LYS A 82 -1.93 -13.52 -31.63
C LYS A 82 -2.29 -13.80 -30.17
N LYS A 83 -1.38 -13.57 -29.24
CA LYS A 83 -1.66 -13.76 -27.79
C LYS A 83 -2.71 -12.77 -27.30
N LEU A 84 -2.57 -11.48 -27.63
CA LEU A 84 -3.50 -10.41 -27.24
C LEU A 84 -4.91 -10.64 -27.78
N ALA A 85 -5.08 -11.32 -28.92
CA ALA A 85 -6.36 -11.68 -29.49
C ALA A 85 -7.07 -12.81 -28.72
N THR A 86 -6.39 -13.53 -27.82
CA THR A 86 -7.00 -14.65 -27.10
C THR A 86 -7.60 -14.21 -25.76
N LYS A 87 -8.87 -14.60 -25.51
CA LYS A 87 -9.56 -14.29 -24.24
C LYS A 87 -8.81 -14.82 -23.02
N ASN A 88 -8.13 -15.97 -23.13
CA ASN A 88 -7.35 -16.53 -22.02
C ASN A 88 -6.17 -15.62 -21.65
N TYR A 89 -5.42 -15.13 -22.63
CA TYR A 89 -4.31 -14.22 -22.36
C TYR A 89 -4.78 -12.87 -21.83
N GLN A 90 -5.87 -12.31 -22.40
CA GLN A 90 -6.49 -11.09 -21.90
C GLN A 90 -6.88 -11.20 -20.42
N LYS A 91 -7.52 -12.32 -20.02
CA LYS A 91 -7.87 -12.57 -18.61
C LYS A 91 -6.62 -12.68 -17.72
N LYS A 92 -5.58 -13.38 -18.17
CA LYS A 92 -4.31 -13.48 -17.43
C LYS A 92 -3.66 -12.09 -17.24
N MET A 93 -3.65 -11.30 -18.30
CA MET A 93 -3.08 -9.94 -18.26
C MET A 93 -3.87 -9.03 -17.31
N ALA A 94 -5.21 -9.00 -17.44
CA ALA A 94 -6.07 -8.25 -16.56
C ALA A 94 -5.89 -8.66 -15.08
N HIS A 95 -5.79 -9.96 -14.82
CA HIS A 95 -5.54 -10.46 -13.45
C HIS A 95 -4.16 -10.05 -12.92
N ALA A 96 -3.13 -10.07 -13.76
CA ALA A 96 -1.78 -9.63 -13.36
C ALA A 96 -1.74 -8.14 -13.03
N ILE A 97 -2.41 -7.31 -13.84
CA ILE A 97 -2.56 -5.87 -13.57
C ILE A 97 -3.30 -5.65 -12.25
N PHE A 98 -4.47 -6.28 -12.10
CA PHE A 98 -5.27 -6.21 -10.88
C PHE A 98 -4.45 -6.60 -9.63
N LYS A 99 -3.71 -7.71 -9.71
CA LYS A 99 -2.85 -8.17 -8.61
C LYS A 99 -1.76 -7.16 -8.25
N GLY A 100 -1.15 -6.51 -9.26
CA GLY A 100 -0.15 -5.47 -9.05
C GLY A 100 -0.73 -4.23 -8.36
N VAL A 101 -1.90 -3.77 -8.83
CA VAL A 101 -2.62 -2.63 -8.25
C VAL A 101 -3.05 -2.93 -6.82
N THR A 102 -3.69 -4.08 -6.59
CA THR A 102 -4.14 -4.48 -5.25
C THR A 102 -2.98 -4.57 -4.26
N ARG A 103 -1.84 -5.14 -4.68
CA ARG A 103 -0.64 -5.19 -3.84
C ARG A 103 -0.15 -3.79 -3.47
N TYR A 104 -0.11 -2.87 -4.41
CA TYR A 104 0.31 -1.50 -4.14
C TYR A 104 -0.58 -0.85 -3.09
N PHE A 105 -1.91 -0.86 -3.26
CA PHE A 105 -2.83 -0.22 -2.32
C PHE A 105 -2.92 -0.93 -0.96
N SER A 106 -2.72 -2.24 -0.90
CA SER A 106 -2.61 -2.96 0.37
C SER A 106 -1.37 -2.54 1.16
N THR A 107 -0.28 -2.18 0.48
CA THR A 107 0.97 -1.76 1.12
C THR A 107 0.97 -0.26 1.41
N ASN A 108 0.39 0.54 0.53
CA ASN A 108 0.35 2.00 0.55
C ASN A 108 -1.10 2.50 0.45
N PRO A 109 -1.97 2.24 1.43
CA PRO A 109 -3.35 2.71 1.37
C PRO A 109 -3.37 4.23 1.50
N PRO A 110 -4.14 4.94 0.66
CA PRO A 110 -4.30 6.38 0.80
C PRO A 110 -4.93 6.72 2.16
N VAL A 111 -4.49 7.83 2.75
CA VAL A 111 -5.06 8.36 4.01
C VAL A 111 -6.58 8.53 3.85
N ASP A 112 -7.31 8.37 4.95
CA ASP A 112 -8.77 8.53 5.02
C ASP A 112 -9.60 7.55 4.16
N THR A 113 -8.98 6.45 3.68
CA THR A 113 -9.69 5.37 2.99
C THR A 113 -10.03 4.20 3.91
N LEU A 114 -11.03 3.39 3.51
CA LEU A 114 -11.35 2.13 4.20
C LEU A 114 -10.14 1.22 4.30
N LEU A 115 -9.33 1.13 3.24
CA LEU A 115 -8.09 0.34 3.24
C LEU A 115 -7.09 0.80 4.31
N ALA A 116 -6.95 2.13 4.50
CA ALA A 116 -6.11 2.68 5.56
C ALA A 116 -6.68 2.37 6.95
N SER A 117 -7.99 2.47 7.11
CA SER A 117 -8.66 2.17 8.37
C SER A 117 -8.57 0.69 8.74
N GLU A 118 -8.73 -0.22 7.78
CA GLU A 118 -8.56 -1.65 7.97
C GLU A 118 -7.11 -2.00 8.33
N LYS A 119 -6.13 -1.42 7.62
CA LYS A 119 -4.71 -1.59 7.95
C LYS A 119 -4.39 -1.09 9.35
N SER A 120 -4.95 0.04 9.76
CA SER A 120 -4.79 0.60 11.09
C SER A 120 -5.47 -0.25 12.18
N ARG A 121 -6.59 -0.90 11.86
CA ARG A 121 -7.25 -1.86 12.75
C ARG A 121 -6.42 -3.12 12.97
N VAL A 122 -5.83 -3.65 11.90
CA VAL A 122 -4.94 -4.83 11.97
C VAL A 122 -3.66 -4.53 12.75
N HIS A 123 -3.19 -3.27 12.78
CA HIS A 123 -1.97 -2.86 13.48
C HIS A 123 -2.18 -2.21 14.84
N ARG A 124 -3.43 -2.01 15.31
CA ARG A 124 -3.65 -1.62 16.70
C ARG A 124 -3.57 -2.89 17.55
N PRO A 125 -2.56 -3.04 18.40
CA PRO A 125 -2.54 -4.15 19.33
C PRO A 125 -3.81 -4.04 20.19
N GLU A 126 -4.68 -5.03 20.09
CA GLU A 126 -5.84 -5.11 20.96
C GLU A 126 -5.33 -5.22 22.40
N ILE A 127 -5.75 -4.29 23.25
CA ILE A 127 -5.35 -4.30 24.65
C ILE A 127 -6.41 -5.07 25.44
N TYR A 128 -6.02 -6.21 25.99
CA TYR A 128 -6.83 -6.97 26.92
C TYR A 128 -6.51 -6.59 28.36
N ILE A 129 -7.54 -6.30 29.16
CA ILE A 129 -7.40 -6.04 30.58
C ILE A 129 -7.72 -7.34 31.33
N VAL A 130 -6.75 -7.84 32.07
CA VAL A 130 -6.87 -9.11 32.83
C VAL A 130 -7.96 -8.99 33.88
N ALA A 131 -8.93 -9.91 33.83
CA ALA A 131 -10.03 -10.02 34.78
C ALA A 131 -9.77 -11.13 35.81
N SER A 132 -10.57 -11.14 36.88
CA SER A 132 -10.50 -12.21 37.88
C SER A 132 -10.77 -13.57 37.25
N GLY A 133 -9.94 -14.56 37.54
CA GLY A 133 -10.01 -15.91 36.97
C GLY A 133 -9.37 -16.09 35.61
N ASP A 134 -8.75 -15.04 35.03
CA ASP A 134 -8.00 -15.17 33.81
C ASP A 134 -6.64 -15.84 34.02
N THR A 135 -6.22 -16.56 33.00
CA THR A 135 -4.87 -17.11 32.87
C THR A 135 -4.32 -16.80 31.51
N VAL A 136 -2.99 -16.69 31.37
CA VAL A 136 -2.34 -16.48 30.08
C VAL A 136 -2.78 -17.50 29.03
N TYR A 137 -2.99 -18.77 29.46
CA TYR A 137 -3.47 -19.83 28.56
C TYR A 137 -4.89 -19.55 28.04
N ARG A 138 -5.83 -19.15 28.92
CA ARG A 138 -7.23 -18.86 28.54
C ARG A 138 -7.29 -17.65 27.60
N ILE A 139 -6.50 -16.60 27.86
CA ILE A 139 -6.41 -15.42 27.03
C ILE A 139 -5.83 -15.81 25.67
N ALA A 140 -4.69 -16.50 25.60
CA ALA A 140 -4.06 -16.93 24.36
C ALA A 140 -5.02 -17.80 23.52
N LYS A 141 -5.76 -18.74 24.15
CA LYS A 141 -6.77 -19.57 23.47
C LYS A 141 -7.93 -18.73 22.89
N ARG A 142 -8.42 -17.73 23.64
CA ARG A 142 -9.49 -16.80 23.19
C ARG A 142 -9.09 -16.07 21.93
N TYR A 143 -7.85 -15.62 21.85
CA TYR A 143 -7.32 -14.85 20.73
C TYR A 143 -6.63 -15.71 19.65
N LYS A 144 -6.72 -17.05 19.77
CA LYS A 144 -6.15 -18.02 18.80
C LYS A 144 -4.64 -17.85 18.55
N ILE A 145 -3.92 -17.45 19.58
CA ILE A 145 -2.45 -17.28 19.55
C ILE A 145 -1.79 -18.26 20.53
N SER A 146 -0.48 -18.51 20.36
CA SER A 146 0.26 -19.32 21.32
C SER A 146 0.58 -18.55 22.59
N VAL A 147 0.63 -19.25 23.73
CA VAL A 147 1.05 -18.68 25.01
C VAL A 147 2.44 -18.03 24.88
N LYS A 148 3.38 -18.71 24.21
CA LYS A 148 4.73 -18.19 23.95
C LYS A 148 4.72 -16.86 23.20
N LYS A 149 3.84 -16.72 22.18
CA LYS A 149 3.70 -15.49 21.39
C LYS A 149 3.15 -14.35 22.25
N LEU A 150 2.13 -14.65 23.09
CA LEU A 150 1.54 -13.66 24.00
C LEU A 150 2.55 -13.17 25.03
N LEU A 151 3.27 -14.08 25.70
CA LEU A 151 4.30 -13.75 26.70
C LEU A 151 5.40 -12.88 26.07
N LYS A 152 5.99 -13.34 24.97
CA LYS A 152 7.06 -12.63 24.27
C LYS A 152 6.65 -11.21 23.85
N HIS A 153 5.43 -11.07 23.33
CA HIS A 153 4.90 -9.77 22.86
C HIS A 153 4.70 -8.76 24.01
N ASN A 154 4.46 -9.26 25.22
CA ASN A 154 4.28 -8.45 26.42
C ASN A 154 5.52 -8.37 27.31
N GLY A 155 6.65 -8.92 26.91
CA GLY A 155 7.88 -8.92 27.71
C GLY A 155 7.76 -9.71 29.02
N LEU A 156 6.86 -10.72 29.05
CA LEU A 156 6.64 -11.54 30.24
C LEU A 156 7.53 -12.79 30.21
N ASN A 157 8.26 -13.02 31.30
CA ASN A 157 9.15 -14.16 31.44
C ASN A 157 8.44 -15.42 31.97
N ASN A 158 7.24 -15.26 32.54
CA ASN A 158 6.42 -16.35 33.10
C ASN A 158 4.93 -16.08 32.85
N SER A 159 4.07 -17.04 33.27
CA SER A 159 2.62 -16.96 33.08
C SER A 159 1.88 -16.24 34.23
N GLN A 160 2.59 -15.54 35.10
CA GLN A 160 1.97 -14.75 36.14
C GLN A 160 1.44 -13.44 35.58
N ILE A 161 0.16 -13.19 35.78
CA ILE A 161 -0.54 -11.96 35.39
C ILE A 161 -1.42 -11.50 36.55
N ASN A 162 -1.57 -10.20 36.67
CA ASN A 162 -2.36 -9.57 37.72
C ASN A 162 -3.69 -9.04 37.19
N ILE A 163 -4.73 -9.07 38.00
CA ILE A 163 -6.02 -8.43 37.67
C ILE A 163 -5.78 -6.95 37.38
N GLY A 164 -6.38 -6.44 36.29
CA GLY A 164 -6.18 -5.08 35.82
C GLY A 164 -4.93 -4.88 34.93
N GLN A 165 -4.05 -5.89 34.83
CA GLN A 165 -2.89 -5.81 33.94
C GLN A 165 -3.31 -5.69 32.49
N ARG A 166 -2.65 -4.79 31.75
CA ARG A 166 -2.91 -4.57 30.32
C ARG A 166 -1.98 -5.45 29.49
N LEU A 167 -2.55 -6.35 28.72
CA LEU A 167 -1.83 -7.22 27.79
C LEU A 167 -2.09 -6.76 26.37
N LYS A 168 -1.02 -6.57 25.60
CA LYS A 168 -1.08 -6.34 24.15
C LYS A 168 -1.28 -7.68 23.45
N ILE A 169 -2.35 -7.81 22.70
CA ILE A 169 -2.64 -9.03 21.93
C ILE A 169 -1.94 -8.91 20.57
N PRO A 170 -0.98 -9.80 20.25
CA PRO A 170 -0.33 -9.81 18.95
C PRO A 170 -1.29 -10.32 17.86
N ASP A 171 -1.14 -9.82 16.64
CA ASP A 171 -1.86 -10.32 15.47
C ASP A 171 -1.65 -11.84 15.30
N VAL A 172 -2.64 -12.54 14.74
CA VAL A 172 -2.63 -13.99 14.54
C VAL A 172 -1.56 -14.45 13.57
#